data_c1247d279f141957edb09d733c1b6fed
#
_entry.id   c1247d279f141957edb09d733c1b6fed
#
_cell.length_a   1.000
_cell.length_b   1.000
_cell.length_c   1.000
_cell.angle_alpha   90.00
_cell.angle_beta   90.00
_cell.angle_gamma   90.00
#
_symmetry.space_group_name_H-M   'P 1'
#
loop_
_entity.id
_entity.type
_entity.pdbx_description
1 polymer ?
#
loop_
_entity_poly.entity_id
_entity_poly.type
_entity_poly.pdbx_seq_one_letter_code
_entity_poly.pdbx_strand_id
1 'polypeptide(L)'
;MALSCDYRIMREDRGWFSVSEVDVGVPIPPAMMGILQGKLPANTARDALLTGKRYTADEAIAAGIADGKAPMDELLEQAKALASQLGTKEPGIFKTLKQTWFGPMADALVAG
;
A
#
# COMPACT_ATOMS: atom_id res chain seq x y z
N MET A 1 3.98 7.13 -4.37
CA MET A 1 2.70 6.46 -4.10
C MET A 1 2.82 5.46 -2.96
N ALA A 2 1.98 5.59 -1.94
CA ALA A 2 2.11 4.78 -0.71
C ALA A 2 1.94 3.27 -0.96
N LEU A 3 1.07 2.85 -1.88
CA LEU A 3 0.84 1.44 -2.18
C LEU A 3 2.02 0.74 -2.82
N SER A 4 2.97 1.45 -3.41
CA SER A 4 4.18 0.81 -3.94
C SER A 4 5.18 0.42 -2.85
N CYS A 5 5.02 0.90 -1.63
CA CYS A 5 5.83 0.48 -0.49
C CYS A 5 5.38 -0.89 0.03
N ASP A 6 6.31 -1.64 0.64
CA ASP A 6 6.01 -2.95 1.20
C ASP A 6 5.19 -2.88 2.48
N TYR A 7 5.45 -1.87 3.31
CA TYR A 7 4.76 -1.63 4.57
C TYR A 7 4.30 -0.19 4.66
N ARG A 8 3.14 0.04 5.29
CA ARG A 8 2.53 1.36 5.38
C ARG A 8 2.04 1.63 6.79
N ILE A 9 2.41 2.80 7.33
CA ILE A 9 1.95 3.28 8.64
C ILE A 9 1.20 4.57 8.41
N MET A 10 -0.04 4.64 8.87
CA MET A 10 -0.91 5.81 8.68
C MET A 10 -0.94 6.69 9.93
N ARG A 11 -1.14 7.99 9.70
CA ARG A 11 -1.45 8.92 10.77
C ARG A 11 -2.80 8.55 11.39
N GLU A 12 -2.86 8.44 12.72
CA GLU A 12 -4.06 7.97 13.40
C GLU A 12 -5.09 9.06 13.72
N ASP A 13 -4.65 10.31 13.80
CA ASP A 13 -5.48 11.41 14.31
C ASP A 13 -6.27 12.14 13.21
N ARG A 14 -5.88 12.04 11.95
CA ARG A 14 -6.64 12.58 10.82
C ARG A 14 -6.10 12.10 9.48
N GLY A 15 -6.88 12.38 8.42
CA GLY A 15 -6.56 11.94 7.07
C GLY A 15 -7.19 10.60 6.75
N TRP A 16 -7.10 10.21 5.50
CA TRP A 16 -7.65 8.95 5.00
C TRP A 16 -6.90 8.47 3.77
N PHE A 17 -7.08 7.18 3.47
CA PHE A 17 -6.69 6.59 2.20
C PHE A 17 -7.94 6.45 1.32
N SER A 18 -7.83 6.77 0.04
CA SER A 18 -8.92 6.53 -0.92
C SER A 18 -8.38 6.33 -2.34
N VAL A 19 -9.17 5.64 -3.16
CA VAL A 19 -8.99 5.56 -4.61
C VAL A 19 -10.18 6.30 -5.21
N SER A 20 -9.99 7.57 -5.56
CA SER A 20 -11.07 8.50 -5.86
C SER A 20 -11.47 8.56 -7.33
N GLU A 21 -10.88 7.78 -8.21
CA GLU A 21 -11.09 7.84 -9.66
C GLU A 21 -12.54 7.61 -10.05
N VAL A 22 -13.26 6.73 -9.36
CA VAL A 22 -14.68 6.49 -9.62
C VAL A 22 -15.55 7.73 -9.36
N ASP A 23 -15.20 8.50 -8.34
CA ASP A 23 -15.96 9.72 -7.97
C ASP A 23 -15.72 10.87 -8.95
N VAL A 24 -14.52 10.95 -9.53
CA VAL A 24 -14.17 12.02 -10.47
C VAL A 24 -14.32 11.59 -11.95
N GLY A 25 -14.71 10.34 -12.20
CA GLY A 25 -14.95 9.84 -13.55
C GLY A 25 -13.69 9.62 -14.38
N VAL A 26 -12.57 9.32 -13.74
CA VAL A 26 -11.28 9.09 -14.40
C VAL A 26 -10.95 7.59 -14.37
N PRO A 27 -10.59 6.97 -15.52
CA PRO A 27 -10.17 5.57 -15.52
C PRO A 27 -8.80 5.39 -14.88
N ILE A 28 -8.57 4.18 -14.34
CA ILE A 28 -7.28 3.82 -13.74
C ILE A 28 -6.38 3.22 -14.83
N PRO A 29 -5.14 3.72 -15.01
CA PRO A 29 -4.17 3.13 -15.93
C PRO A 29 -3.83 1.69 -15.53
N PRO A 30 -3.48 0.81 -16.49
CA PRO A 30 -3.12 -0.59 -16.19
C PRO A 30 -2.00 -0.74 -15.15
N ALA A 31 -1.01 0.14 -15.16
CA ALA A 31 0.09 0.11 -14.19
C ALA A 31 -0.43 0.31 -12.75
N MET A 32 -1.32 1.26 -12.54
CA MET A 32 -1.93 1.50 -11.22
C MET A 32 -2.84 0.34 -10.80
N MET A 33 -3.59 -0.23 -11.74
CA MET A 33 -4.41 -1.41 -11.47
C MET A 33 -3.56 -2.58 -10.99
N GLY A 34 -2.38 -2.79 -11.60
CA GLY A 34 -1.43 -3.81 -11.17
C GLY A 34 -0.97 -3.61 -9.74
N ILE A 35 -0.69 -2.37 -9.34
CA ILE A 35 -0.32 -2.05 -7.96
C ILE A 35 -1.47 -2.37 -6.99
N LEU A 36 -2.68 -1.94 -7.31
CA LEU A 36 -3.85 -2.22 -6.46
C LEU A 36 -4.05 -3.72 -6.27
N GLN A 37 -4.01 -4.49 -7.35
CA GLN A 37 -4.22 -5.94 -7.30
C GLN A 37 -3.08 -6.66 -6.59
N GLY A 38 -1.84 -6.19 -6.73
CA GLY A 38 -0.67 -6.82 -6.12
C GLY A 38 -0.46 -6.45 -4.64
N LYS A 39 -0.98 -5.33 -4.19
CA LYS A 39 -0.71 -4.81 -2.83
C LYS A 39 -1.88 -4.89 -1.87
N LEU A 40 -3.10 -5.03 -2.35
CA LEU A 40 -4.29 -5.07 -1.50
C LEU A 40 -4.99 -6.42 -1.59
N PRO A 41 -5.68 -6.87 -0.51
CA PRO A 41 -6.58 -8.00 -0.59
C PRO A 41 -7.62 -7.78 -1.69
N ALA A 42 -8.02 -8.84 -2.39
CA ALA A 42 -8.90 -8.73 -3.57
C ALA A 42 -10.21 -7.99 -3.26
N ASN A 43 -10.85 -8.31 -2.14
CA ASN A 43 -12.11 -7.66 -1.75
C ASN A 43 -11.90 -6.18 -1.42
N THR A 44 -10.79 -5.85 -0.76
CA THR A 44 -10.43 -4.46 -0.42
C THR A 44 -10.14 -3.65 -1.68
N ALA A 45 -9.39 -4.21 -2.63
CA ALA A 45 -9.10 -3.55 -3.90
C ALA A 45 -10.39 -3.26 -4.66
N ARG A 46 -11.30 -4.24 -4.74
CA ARG A 46 -12.61 -4.07 -5.38
C ARG A 46 -13.41 -2.94 -4.74
N ASP A 47 -13.55 -2.96 -3.42
CA ASP A 47 -14.36 -1.99 -2.70
C ASP A 47 -13.77 -0.58 -2.77
N ALA A 48 -12.46 -0.44 -2.63
CA ALA A 48 -11.78 0.84 -2.77
C ALA A 48 -11.96 1.42 -4.18
N LEU A 49 -11.77 0.58 -5.21
CA LEU A 49 -11.86 0.98 -6.61
C LEU A 49 -13.28 1.40 -7.01
N LEU A 50 -14.29 0.61 -6.63
CA LEU A 50 -15.65 0.79 -7.11
C LEU A 50 -16.47 1.78 -6.28
N THR A 51 -16.11 2.01 -5.03
CA THR A 51 -16.87 2.90 -4.14
C THR A 51 -16.20 4.23 -3.85
N GLY A 52 -14.88 4.35 -4.06
CA GLY A 52 -14.12 5.53 -3.69
C GLY A 52 -14.07 5.77 -2.17
N LYS A 53 -14.34 4.74 -1.38
CA LYS A 53 -14.40 4.85 0.08
C LYS A 53 -13.14 5.48 0.66
N ARG A 54 -13.32 6.36 1.64
CA ARG A 54 -12.24 6.94 2.43
C ARG A 54 -12.01 6.07 3.67
N TYR A 55 -10.80 5.54 3.79
CA TYR A 55 -10.42 4.66 4.91
C TYR A 55 -9.64 5.48 5.92
N THR A 56 -10.13 5.56 7.15
CA THR A 56 -9.35 6.06 8.28
C THR A 56 -8.23 5.07 8.61
N ALA A 57 -7.31 5.43 9.53
CA ALA A 57 -6.21 4.54 9.88
C ALA A 57 -6.71 3.18 10.39
N ASP A 58 -7.70 3.17 11.29
CA ASP A 58 -8.26 1.92 11.82
C ASP A 58 -8.95 1.10 10.74
N GLU A 59 -9.74 1.73 9.89
CA GLU A 59 -10.39 1.06 8.77
C GLU A 59 -9.39 0.51 7.77
N ALA A 60 -8.33 1.25 7.49
CA ALA A 60 -7.27 0.82 6.58
C ALA A 60 -6.51 -0.39 7.13
N ILE A 61 -6.23 -0.44 8.43
CA ILE A 61 -5.61 -1.59 9.07
C ILE A 61 -6.52 -2.81 8.97
N ALA A 62 -7.79 -2.65 9.31
CA ALA A 62 -8.77 -3.74 9.24
C ALA A 62 -8.95 -4.28 7.81
N ALA A 63 -8.85 -3.43 6.81
CA ALA A 63 -9.00 -3.81 5.40
C ALA A 63 -7.70 -4.33 4.75
N GLY A 64 -6.57 -4.30 5.44
CA GLY A 64 -5.29 -4.74 4.88
C GLY A 64 -4.59 -3.70 4.02
N ILE A 65 -4.99 -2.43 4.08
CA ILE A 65 -4.37 -1.33 3.34
C ILE A 65 -3.12 -0.83 4.07
N ALA A 66 -3.20 -0.69 5.39
CA ALA A 66 -2.11 -0.23 6.22
C ALA A 66 -1.69 -1.30 7.23
N ASP A 67 -0.44 -1.24 7.66
CA ASP A 67 0.14 -2.20 8.59
C ASP A 67 0.18 -1.67 10.02
N GLY A 68 0.05 -0.36 10.20
CA GLY A 68 0.04 0.27 11.49
C GLY A 68 -0.44 1.71 11.43
N LYS A 69 -0.58 2.30 12.61
CA LYS A 69 -0.96 3.71 12.77
C LYS A 69 -0.13 4.35 13.87
N ALA A 70 0.03 5.66 13.80
CA ALA A 70 0.74 6.44 14.82
C ALA A 70 0.29 7.90 14.82
N PRO A 71 0.41 8.62 15.96
CA PRO A 71 0.28 10.07 15.96
C PRO A 71 1.34 10.70 15.04
N MET A 72 1.06 11.91 14.56
CA MET A 72 1.95 12.61 13.61
C MET A 72 3.39 12.69 14.10
N ASP A 73 3.59 12.97 15.39
CA ASP A 73 4.91 13.14 15.99
C ASP A 73 5.69 11.81 16.17
N GLU A 74 5.03 10.67 16.05
CA GLU A 74 5.64 9.34 16.19
C GLU A 74 5.76 8.57 14.87
N LEU A 75 5.15 9.07 13.78
CA LEU A 75 5.13 8.37 12.50
C LEU A 75 6.54 8.03 12.00
N LEU A 76 7.43 9.01 12.00
CA LEU A 76 8.78 8.81 11.50
C LEU A 76 9.57 7.82 12.35
N GLU A 77 9.41 7.87 13.66
CA GLU A 77 10.09 6.95 14.58
C GLU A 77 9.63 5.51 14.36
N GLN A 78 8.33 5.28 14.21
CA GLN A 78 7.81 3.95 13.93
C GLN A 78 8.26 3.43 12.57
N ALA A 79 8.27 4.28 11.54
CA ALA A 79 8.75 3.90 10.22
C ALA A 79 10.24 3.52 10.25
N LYS A 80 11.07 4.29 10.97
CA LYS A 80 12.50 3.99 11.15
C LYS A 80 12.72 2.68 11.91
N ALA A 81 11.93 2.42 12.94
CA ALA A 81 12.03 1.18 13.71
C ALA A 81 11.73 -0.05 12.83
N LEU A 82 10.69 0.01 12.01
CA LEU A 82 10.35 -1.06 11.07
C LEU A 82 11.43 -1.25 10.01
N ALA A 83 11.93 -0.15 9.44
CA ALA A 83 13.00 -0.20 8.45
C ALA A 83 14.27 -0.82 9.01
N SER A 84 14.63 -0.47 10.25
CA SER A 84 15.81 -1.04 10.94
C SER A 84 15.63 -2.54 11.18
N GLN A 85 14.46 -2.98 11.59
CA GLN A 85 14.15 -4.39 11.78
C GLN A 85 14.29 -5.19 10.49
N LEU A 86 13.75 -4.68 9.38
CA LEU A 86 13.84 -5.32 8.08
C LEU A 86 15.26 -5.28 7.52
N GLY A 87 16.02 -4.23 7.82
CA GLY A 87 17.40 -4.07 7.39
C GLY A 87 18.38 -5.09 7.98
N THR A 88 17.97 -5.88 8.98
CA THR A 88 18.78 -6.97 9.52
C THR A 88 18.73 -8.24 8.66
N LYS A 89 17.83 -8.30 7.69
CA LYS A 89 17.67 -9.47 6.81
C LYS A 89 18.77 -9.51 5.76
N GLU A 90 19.09 -10.74 5.27
CA GLU A 90 20.09 -10.91 4.23
C GLU A 90 19.60 -10.24 2.92
N PRO A 91 20.37 -9.26 2.35
CA PRO A 91 19.88 -8.45 1.24
C PRO A 91 19.57 -9.24 -0.04
N GLY A 92 20.39 -10.22 -0.38
CA GLY A 92 20.20 -11.02 -1.60
C GLY A 92 18.92 -11.86 -1.54
N ILE A 93 18.66 -12.51 -0.42
CA ILE A 93 17.46 -13.31 -0.21
C ILE A 93 16.22 -12.41 -0.16
N PHE A 94 16.30 -11.29 0.56
CA PHE A 94 15.22 -10.32 0.65
C PHE A 94 14.80 -9.83 -0.75
N LYS A 95 15.77 -9.43 -1.57
CA LYS A 95 15.54 -8.98 -2.95
C LYS A 95 14.90 -10.08 -3.80
N THR A 96 15.40 -11.29 -3.73
CA THR A 96 14.88 -12.42 -4.51
C THR A 96 13.43 -12.74 -4.14
N LEU A 97 13.12 -12.76 -2.84
CA LEU A 97 11.75 -13.01 -2.38
C LEU A 97 10.79 -11.93 -2.87
N LYS A 98 11.18 -10.67 -2.81
CA LYS A 98 10.37 -9.57 -3.33
C LYS A 98 10.15 -9.68 -4.83
N GLN A 99 11.18 -9.98 -5.59
CA GLN A 99 11.08 -10.13 -7.06
C GLN A 99 10.14 -11.28 -7.43
N THR A 100 10.20 -12.39 -6.72
CA THR A 100 9.31 -13.52 -6.95
C THR A 100 7.86 -13.16 -6.61
N TRP A 101 7.64 -12.52 -5.47
CA TRP A 101 6.29 -12.17 -4.99
C TRP A 101 5.61 -11.11 -5.86
N PHE A 102 6.37 -10.08 -6.26
CA PHE A 102 5.83 -8.92 -6.98
C PHE A 102 6.18 -8.90 -8.48
N GLY A 103 6.76 -9.98 -9.01
CA GLY A 103 7.16 -10.03 -10.42
C GLY A 103 6.06 -9.67 -11.40
N PRO A 104 4.87 -10.30 -11.33
CA PRO A 104 3.77 -9.97 -12.24
C PRO A 104 3.32 -8.51 -12.16
N MET A 105 3.32 -7.92 -10.97
CA MET A 105 2.99 -6.51 -10.78
C MET A 105 4.06 -5.60 -11.40
N ALA A 106 5.33 -5.95 -11.19
CA ALA A 106 6.45 -5.19 -11.75
C ALA A 106 6.45 -5.25 -13.29
N ASP A 107 6.14 -6.41 -13.87
CA ASP A 107 6.01 -6.58 -15.32
C ASP A 107 4.88 -5.69 -15.87
N ALA A 108 3.76 -5.61 -15.19
CA ALA A 108 2.66 -4.73 -15.57
C ALA A 108 3.07 -3.25 -15.53
N LEU A 109 3.88 -2.84 -14.55
CA LEU A 109 4.40 -1.48 -14.47
C LEU A 109 5.33 -1.14 -15.65
N VAL A 110 6.15 -2.08 -16.07
CA VAL A 110 7.05 -1.90 -17.22
C VAL A 110 6.26 -1.84 -18.54
N ALA A 111 5.21 -2.65 -18.67
CA ALA A 111 4.35 -2.66 -19.85
C ALA A 111 3.48 -1.39 -19.96
N GLY A 112 3.31 -0.69 -18.87
CA GLY A 112 2.60 0.58 -18.85
C GLY A 112 1.17 0.55 -18.63
#